data_d802cb8695edbbd6c1d4f518cc603b1c
#
_entry.id   d802cb8695edbbd6c1d4f518cc603b1c
#
_cell.length_a   1.000
_cell.length_b   1.000
_cell.length_c   1.000
_cell.angle_alpha   90.00
_cell.angle_beta   90.00
_cell.angle_gamma   90.00
#
_symmetry.space_group_name_H-M   'P 1'
#
loop_
_entity.id
_entity.type
_entity.pdbx_description
1 polymer ?
#
loop_
_entity_poly.entity_id
_entity_poly.type
_entity_poly.pdbx_seq_one_letter_code
_entity_poly.pdbx_strand_id
1 'polypeptide(L)'
;MSQSDNTSISPTSSNRVGGFWSNFYANLETTGIPAKKSIFGFILAWCAFFGILFLMPLPEGLSQAGKSTLAVVVWACVIWVSEAIPIGMTGVAIPMLLVLSGAVEKFPMAVRGFTSNAYFICMAAFIMAAIVQVANIDRRIAITLLHKLRIKTANSTILGLFGVNFILSIIVPGANPRGALLLPIIKGITDLFGGSKSEDNAKKHIMIQVLVYGSMISGMCILTSHLPNLVLVDLFHKELSIDISYFEWFIMQWPYLGMFFITNLWLRWHFKTKNVSIKGGEQVLTEQYKKLPRISQSEVLILLVFGFTAFLWMTQPYHKIPAHVAAMLGITLLFIPGLHPFKWKQIQDRTIWGTLIMLGGALSMSSTMGSSGLAQWLAGHLHGLANGHAWWIVLIMIMGGTHIIRLGMLSNVAAVSLFAPILLQLATHLNLHPVIFTMLVADTDTFAFILPTQITVAVIAYGSHTFSMTDYAKAGWVSVLLAITYAICVMVPWYAFLGLPLWDPTAPWPF
;
A
#
# COMPACT_ATOMS: atom_id res chain seq x y z
N MET A 1 30.53 34.03 -13.53
CA MET A 1 30.91 33.15 -14.64
C MET A 1 30.10 31.88 -14.52
N SER A 2 29.18 31.72 -15.42
CA SER A 2 28.14 30.72 -15.49
C SER A 2 28.71 29.33 -15.87
N GLN A 3 28.29 28.29 -15.15
CA GLN A 3 28.17 26.96 -15.74
C GLN A 3 26.72 26.48 -15.51
N SER A 4 26.01 26.51 -16.62
CA SER A 4 24.70 25.94 -16.82
C SER A 4 24.85 24.41 -16.96
N ASP A 5 24.46 23.65 -15.91
CA ASP A 5 24.26 22.22 -16.07
C ASP A 5 22.96 21.96 -16.81
N ASN A 6 23.11 21.91 -18.13
CA ASN A 6 22.15 21.30 -19.04
C ASN A 6 22.25 19.78 -18.92
N THR A 7 21.48 19.15 -18.06
CA THR A 7 21.12 17.73 -18.23
C THR A 7 20.05 17.66 -19.33
N SER A 8 20.46 17.93 -20.56
CA SER A 8 19.74 17.50 -21.75
C SER A 8 19.77 15.98 -21.77
N ILE A 9 18.59 15.36 -21.64
CA ILE A 9 18.36 14.00 -22.12
C ILE A 9 18.66 14.06 -23.61
N SER A 10 19.92 13.75 -24.00
CA SER A 10 20.29 13.55 -25.39
C SER A 10 19.58 12.29 -25.86
N PRO A 11 18.69 12.35 -26.85
CA PRO A 11 18.33 11.15 -27.57
C PRO A 11 19.63 10.68 -28.25
N THR A 12 20.15 9.54 -27.81
CA THR A 12 21.19 8.83 -28.54
C THR A 12 20.67 8.58 -29.94
N SER A 13 21.02 9.49 -30.86
CA SER A 13 20.76 9.37 -32.28
C SER A 13 21.68 8.31 -32.86
N SER A 14 21.31 7.05 -32.75
CA SER A 14 21.68 6.08 -33.75
C SER A 14 20.65 6.16 -34.86
N ASN A 15 20.91 6.97 -35.90
CA ASN A 15 20.22 6.94 -37.17
C ASN A 15 20.44 5.58 -37.86
N ARG A 16 19.77 4.54 -37.37
CA ARG A 16 19.35 3.40 -38.15
C ARG A 16 17.83 3.50 -38.23
N VAL A 17 17.31 3.70 -39.40
CA VAL A 17 15.93 3.47 -39.76
C VAL A 17 15.68 1.96 -39.55
N GLY A 18 15.64 1.56 -38.30
CA GLY A 18 15.15 0.24 -37.89
C GLY A 18 13.67 0.18 -38.28
N GLY A 19 13.24 -0.91 -38.91
CA GLY A 19 11.84 -1.07 -39.23
C GLY A 19 10.95 -0.86 -38.03
N PHE A 20 9.66 -0.49 -38.21
CA PHE A 20 8.66 -0.26 -37.14
C PHE A 20 8.79 -1.26 -35.99
N TRP A 21 8.97 -2.53 -36.29
CA TRP A 21 9.07 -3.60 -35.31
C TRP A 21 10.35 -3.55 -34.45
N SER A 22 11.51 -3.17 -35.00
CA SER A 22 12.75 -3.03 -34.22
C SER A 22 12.65 -1.88 -33.23
N ASN A 23 12.06 -0.75 -33.63
CA ASN A 23 11.80 0.39 -32.74
C ASN A 23 10.74 0.06 -31.71
N PHE A 24 9.71 -0.69 -32.07
CA PHE A 24 8.66 -1.17 -31.15
C PHE A 24 9.26 -2.05 -30.03
N TYR A 25 10.09 -3.04 -30.38
CA TYR A 25 10.74 -3.88 -29.36
C TYR A 25 11.75 -3.10 -28.50
N ALA A 26 12.54 -2.21 -29.10
CA ALA A 26 13.45 -1.37 -28.35
C ALA A 26 12.71 -0.47 -27.33
N ASN A 27 11.57 0.11 -27.73
CA ASN A 27 10.75 0.92 -26.83
C ASN A 27 10.12 0.09 -25.69
N LEU A 28 9.78 -1.17 -25.94
CA LEU A 28 9.28 -2.07 -24.90
C LEU A 28 10.36 -2.43 -23.87
N GLU A 29 11.60 -2.65 -24.30
CA GLU A 29 12.73 -2.94 -23.42
C GLU A 29 13.05 -1.78 -22.47
N THR A 30 12.77 -0.53 -22.86
CA THR A 30 12.98 0.65 -22.00
C THR A 30 12.07 0.68 -20.78
N THR A 31 10.98 -0.09 -20.74
CA THR A 31 10.04 -0.14 -19.60
C THR A 31 10.54 -1.00 -18.44
N GLY A 32 11.61 -1.77 -18.61
CA GLY A 32 12.13 -2.72 -17.61
C GLY A 32 11.26 -3.98 -17.41
N ILE A 33 10.17 -4.11 -18.16
CA ILE A 33 9.27 -5.28 -18.14
C ILE A 33 9.59 -6.14 -19.37
N PRO A 34 9.68 -7.49 -19.23
CA PRO A 34 9.91 -8.35 -20.39
C PRO A 34 8.84 -8.10 -21.47
N ALA A 35 9.30 -7.73 -22.67
CA ALA A 35 8.41 -7.35 -23.79
C ALA A 35 7.32 -8.40 -24.07
N LYS A 36 7.66 -9.68 -24.00
CA LYS A 36 6.71 -10.79 -24.22
C LYS A 36 5.59 -10.78 -23.17
N LYS A 37 5.92 -10.54 -21.88
CA LYS A 37 4.92 -10.48 -20.79
C LYS A 37 3.97 -9.30 -20.99
N SER A 38 4.50 -8.13 -21.33
CA SER A 38 3.71 -6.92 -21.53
C SER A 38 2.77 -7.03 -22.74
N ILE A 39 3.27 -7.48 -23.89
CA ILE A 39 2.44 -7.67 -25.12
C ILE A 39 1.35 -8.72 -24.88
N PHE A 40 1.75 -9.88 -24.36
CA PHE A 40 0.80 -10.96 -24.09
C PHE A 40 -0.30 -10.51 -23.12
N GLY A 41 0.08 -9.85 -22.01
CA GLY A 41 -0.85 -9.32 -21.04
C GLY A 41 -1.80 -8.27 -21.63
N PHE A 42 -1.27 -7.37 -22.47
CA PHE A 42 -2.09 -6.38 -23.16
C PHE A 42 -3.13 -7.02 -24.08
N ILE A 43 -2.71 -7.94 -24.94
CA ILE A 43 -3.61 -8.65 -25.84
C ILE A 43 -4.66 -9.46 -25.05
N LEU A 44 -4.22 -10.19 -24.01
CA LEU A 44 -5.11 -10.99 -23.18
C LEU A 44 -6.17 -10.13 -22.48
N ALA A 45 -5.77 -8.96 -21.97
CA ALA A 45 -6.70 -8.04 -21.31
C ALA A 45 -7.83 -7.58 -22.26
N TRP A 46 -7.46 -7.17 -23.48
CA TRP A 46 -8.45 -6.75 -24.48
C TRP A 46 -9.30 -7.91 -25.01
N CYS A 47 -8.69 -9.07 -25.23
CA CYS A 47 -9.45 -10.27 -25.61
C CYS A 47 -10.46 -10.66 -24.53
N ALA A 48 -10.06 -10.62 -23.25
CA ALA A 48 -10.96 -10.90 -22.14
C ALA A 48 -12.09 -9.86 -22.04
N PHE A 49 -11.74 -8.57 -22.17
CA PHE A 49 -12.72 -7.47 -22.15
C PHE A 49 -13.79 -7.63 -23.23
N PHE A 50 -13.38 -7.77 -24.48
CA PHE A 50 -14.31 -7.94 -25.60
C PHE A 50 -15.03 -9.30 -25.55
N GLY A 51 -14.34 -10.35 -25.10
CA GLY A 51 -14.94 -11.67 -24.92
C GLY A 51 -16.10 -11.66 -23.91
N ILE A 52 -15.91 -11.02 -22.76
CA ILE A 52 -16.96 -10.86 -21.76
C ILE A 52 -18.08 -9.96 -22.28
N LEU A 53 -17.72 -8.84 -22.90
CA LEU A 53 -18.71 -7.85 -23.33
C LEU A 53 -19.63 -8.37 -24.46
N PHE A 54 -19.06 -9.04 -25.45
CA PHE A 54 -19.79 -9.41 -26.69
C PHE A 54 -20.10 -10.91 -26.84
N LEU A 55 -19.19 -11.79 -26.34
CA LEU A 55 -19.35 -13.25 -26.59
C LEU A 55 -20.00 -13.98 -25.40
N MET A 56 -19.77 -13.50 -24.16
CA MET A 56 -20.36 -14.14 -22.99
C MET A 56 -21.86 -13.83 -22.92
N PRO A 57 -22.73 -14.84 -22.78
CA PRO A 57 -24.14 -14.59 -22.51
C PRO A 57 -24.32 -13.85 -21.18
N LEU A 58 -25.45 -13.16 -21.00
CA LEU A 58 -25.72 -12.50 -19.71
C LEU A 58 -25.97 -13.59 -18.65
N PRO A 59 -25.12 -13.64 -17.58
CA PRO A 59 -25.31 -14.62 -16.52
C PRO A 59 -26.63 -14.40 -15.77
N GLU A 60 -27.23 -15.47 -15.28
CA GLU A 60 -28.42 -15.38 -14.44
C GLU A 60 -28.16 -14.58 -13.19
N GLY A 61 -29.05 -13.66 -12.87
CA GLY A 61 -28.93 -12.80 -11.69
C GLY A 61 -27.96 -11.63 -11.81
N LEU A 62 -27.26 -11.46 -12.96
CA LEU A 62 -26.37 -10.33 -13.20
C LEU A 62 -27.02 -9.32 -14.16
N SER A 63 -26.97 -8.03 -13.80
CA SER A 63 -27.44 -6.95 -14.68
C SER A 63 -26.51 -6.75 -15.89
N GLN A 64 -27.00 -6.11 -16.96
CA GLN A 64 -26.14 -5.75 -18.11
C GLN A 64 -25.00 -4.82 -17.67
N ALA A 65 -25.27 -3.85 -16.78
CA ALA A 65 -24.26 -2.99 -16.20
C ALA A 65 -23.23 -3.79 -15.37
N GLY A 66 -23.69 -4.81 -14.63
CA GLY A 66 -22.82 -5.73 -13.90
C GLY A 66 -21.90 -6.54 -14.81
N LYS A 67 -22.42 -7.07 -15.94
CA LYS A 67 -21.62 -7.76 -16.95
C LYS A 67 -20.57 -6.83 -17.57
N SER A 68 -20.95 -5.60 -17.91
CA SER A 68 -20.02 -4.59 -18.42
C SER A 68 -18.95 -4.23 -17.38
N THR A 69 -19.34 -4.10 -16.10
CA THR A 69 -18.40 -3.87 -15.00
C THR A 69 -17.43 -5.05 -14.85
N LEU A 70 -17.91 -6.30 -14.97
CA LEU A 70 -17.07 -7.50 -14.94
C LEU A 70 -16.00 -7.47 -16.04
N ALA A 71 -16.37 -7.06 -17.26
CA ALA A 71 -15.40 -6.91 -18.35
C ALA A 71 -14.28 -5.91 -17.99
N VAL A 72 -14.62 -4.76 -17.41
CA VAL A 72 -13.64 -3.76 -16.97
C VAL A 72 -12.77 -4.29 -15.81
N VAL A 73 -13.36 -4.96 -14.83
CA VAL A 73 -12.65 -5.56 -13.70
C VAL A 73 -11.63 -6.60 -14.18
N VAL A 74 -12.04 -7.52 -15.07
CA VAL A 74 -11.13 -8.54 -15.61
C VAL A 74 -10.02 -7.90 -16.44
N TRP A 75 -10.34 -6.89 -17.25
CA TRP A 75 -9.34 -6.11 -17.98
C TRP A 75 -8.32 -5.49 -17.02
N ALA A 76 -8.78 -4.78 -15.99
CA ALA A 76 -7.93 -4.14 -15.02
C ALA A 76 -7.03 -5.15 -14.28
N CYS A 77 -7.58 -6.29 -13.84
CA CYS A 77 -6.82 -7.36 -13.20
C CYS A 77 -5.71 -7.91 -14.09
N VAL A 78 -6.01 -8.21 -15.36
CA VAL A 78 -5.00 -8.73 -16.30
C VAL A 78 -3.91 -7.69 -16.56
N ILE A 79 -4.26 -6.42 -16.73
CA ILE A 79 -3.30 -5.33 -16.89
C ILE A 79 -2.41 -5.16 -15.65
N TRP A 80 -2.99 -5.21 -14.44
CA TRP A 80 -2.23 -5.09 -13.18
C TRP A 80 -1.28 -6.26 -12.93
N VAL A 81 -1.69 -7.48 -13.27
CA VAL A 81 -0.86 -8.69 -13.15
C VAL A 81 0.27 -8.71 -14.17
N SER A 82 -0.02 -8.32 -15.40
CA SER A 82 0.95 -8.32 -16.49
C SER A 82 1.84 -7.08 -16.51
N GLU A 83 1.42 -6.00 -15.81
CA GLU A 83 2.07 -4.68 -15.87
C GLU A 83 2.21 -4.15 -17.30
N ALA A 84 1.25 -4.50 -18.15
CA ALA A 84 1.30 -4.23 -19.60
C ALA A 84 1.33 -2.74 -19.94
N ILE A 85 0.75 -1.90 -19.09
CA ILE A 85 0.83 -0.44 -19.16
C ILE A 85 1.16 0.15 -17.78
N PRO A 86 1.73 1.37 -17.72
CA PRO A 86 2.01 2.02 -16.45
C PRO A 86 0.78 2.11 -15.55
N ILE A 87 0.95 1.83 -14.25
CA ILE A 87 -0.15 1.70 -13.30
C ILE A 87 -1.06 2.95 -13.22
N GLY A 88 -0.49 4.15 -13.37
CA GLY A 88 -1.27 5.39 -13.44
C GLY A 88 -2.20 5.45 -14.65
N MET A 89 -1.77 4.88 -15.78
CA MET A 89 -2.59 4.86 -17.00
C MET A 89 -3.79 3.92 -16.88
N THR A 90 -3.70 2.85 -16.08
CA THR A 90 -4.89 2.04 -15.76
C THR A 90 -5.95 2.85 -15.02
N GLY A 91 -5.51 3.75 -14.11
CA GLY A 91 -6.41 4.66 -13.40
C GLY A 91 -7.16 5.61 -14.33
N VAL A 92 -6.55 6.03 -15.44
CA VAL A 92 -7.21 6.84 -16.48
C VAL A 92 -8.13 5.98 -17.36
N ALA A 93 -7.70 4.78 -17.70
CA ALA A 93 -8.44 3.90 -18.62
C ALA A 93 -9.72 3.34 -17.97
N ILE A 94 -9.73 3.02 -16.69
CA ILE A 94 -10.89 2.45 -16.00
C ILE A 94 -12.15 3.32 -16.16
N PRO A 95 -12.17 4.63 -15.82
CA PRO A 95 -13.36 5.46 -16.04
C PRO A 95 -13.82 5.51 -17.49
N MET A 96 -12.89 5.57 -18.43
CA MET A 96 -13.20 5.54 -19.85
C MET A 96 -13.90 4.22 -20.24
N LEU A 97 -13.35 3.10 -19.79
CA LEU A 97 -13.92 1.78 -20.10
C LEU A 97 -15.28 1.56 -19.43
N LEU A 98 -15.50 2.08 -18.22
CA LEU A 98 -16.79 2.01 -17.54
C LEU A 98 -17.89 2.71 -18.34
N VAL A 99 -17.60 3.84 -18.97
CA VAL A 99 -18.56 4.55 -19.83
C VAL A 99 -18.73 3.81 -21.17
N LEU A 100 -17.63 3.48 -21.85
CA LEU A 100 -17.67 2.86 -23.18
C LEU A 100 -18.32 1.47 -23.18
N SER A 101 -18.20 0.72 -22.08
CA SER A 101 -18.85 -0.59 -21.93
C SER A 101 -20.32 -0.50 -21.55
N GLY A 102 -20.83 0.70 -21.21
CA GLY A 102 -22.18 0.86 -20.66
C GLY A 102 -22.35 0.39 -19.22
N ALA A 103 -21.25 0.22 -18.47
CA ALA A 103 -21.29 -0.07 -17.03
C ALA A 103 -21.90 1.07 -16.23
N VAL A 104 -21.69 2.31 -16.69
CA VAL A 104 -22.32 3.53 -16.17
C VAL A 104 -22.81 4.40 -17.32
N GLU A 105 -23.90 5.14 -17.10
CA GLU A 105 -24.53 5.95 -18.15
C GLU A 105 -23.75 7.25 -18.44
N LYS A 106 -23.15 7.86 -17.41
CA LYS A 106 -22.56 9.19 -17.50
C LYS A 106 -21.15 9.22 -16.94
N PHE A 107 -20.26 10.01 -17.58
CA PHE A 107 -18.86 10.17 -17.15
C PHE A 107 -18.69 10.60 -15.68
N PRO A 108 -19.49 11.54 -15.10
CA PRO A 108 -19.38 11.85 -13.68
C PRO A 108 -19.55 10.66 -12.74
N MET A 109 -20.31 9.64 -13.15
CA MET A 109 -20.44 8.41 -12.37
C MET A 109 -19.17 7.56 -12.44
N ALA A 110 -18.52 7.53 -13.60
CA ALA A 110 -17.28 6.79 -13.81
C ALA A 110 -16.08 7.38 -13.05
N VAL A 111 -16.08 8.67 -12.72
CA VAL A 111 -14.98 9.35 -12.03
C VAL A 111 -15.23 9.59 -10.53
N ARG A 112 -16.25 8.98 -9.95
CA ARG A 112 -16.59 9.16 -8.52
C ARG A 112 -15.45 8.87 -7.57
N GLY A 113 -14.52 7.98 -7.93
CA GLY A 113 -13.33 7.70 -7.14
C GLY A 113 -12.38 8.89 -7.03
N PHE A 114 -12.28 9.72 -8.07
CA PHE A 114 -11.43 10.91 -8.11
C PHE A 114 -12.00 12.08 -7.30
N THR A 115 -13.28 12.04 -6.95
CA THR A 115 -13.96 13.06 -6.15
C THR A 115 -14.23 12.60 -4.72
N SER A 116 -13.70 11.42 -4.33
CA SER A 116 -13.91 10.87 -3.00
C SER A 116 -13.03 11.55 -1.93
N ASN A 117 -13.49 11.52 -0.69
CA ASN A 117 -12.74 12.03 0.46
C ASN A 117 -11.38 11.33 0.59
N ALA A 118 -11.33 10.00 0.36
CA ALA A 118 -10.13 9.20 0.40
C ALA A 118 -9.09 9.63 -0.65
N TYR A 119 -9.52 10.01 -1.84
CA TYR A 119 -8.64 10.52 -2.89
C TYR A 119 -7.96 11.83 -2.47
N PHE A 120 -8.71 12.78 -1.89
CA PHE A 120 -8.17 14.06 -1.44
C PHE A 120 -7.27 13.93 -0.22
N ILE A 121 -7.57 13.02 0.73
CA ILE A 121 -6.64 12.70 1.83
C ILE A 121 -5.33 12.18 1.27
N CYS A 122 -5.39 11.23 0.33
CA CYS A 122 -4.21 10.63 -0.28
C CYS A 122 -3.37 11.66 -1.05
N MET A 123 -4.02 12.52 -1.83
CA MET A 123 -3.36 13.60 -2.57
C MET A 123 -2.61 14.54 -1.63
N ALA A 124 -3.28 15.03 -0.59
CA ALA A 124 -2.66 15.88 0.41
C ALA A 124 -1.50 15.17 1.12
N ALA A 125 -1.70 13.92 1.53
CA ALA A 125 -0.68 13.12 2.18
C ALA A 125 0.57 12.92 1.29
N PHE A 126 0.42 12.67 -0.01
CA PHE A 126 1.54 12.52 -0.93
C PHE A 126 2.30 13.83 -1.16
N ILE A 127 1.60 14.96 -1.26
CA ILE A 127 2.24 16.28 -1.35
C ILE A 127 3.02 16.58 -0.06
N MET A 128 2.42 16.31 1.10
CA MET A 128 3.09 16.46 2.40
C MET A 128 4.35 15.58 2.49
N ALA A 129 4.27 14.32 2.08
CA ALA A 129 5.44 13.43 2.04
C ALA A 129 6.54 13.94 1.11
N ALA A 130 6.19 14.47 -0.05
CA ALA A 130 7.14 15.07 -0.98
C ALA A 130 7.85 16.27 -0.34
N ILE A 131 7.13 17.12 0.40
CA ILE A 131 7.70 18.26 1.13
C ILE A 131 8.71 17.79 2.20
N VAL A 132 8.35 16.77 2.99
CA VAL A 132 9.24 16.16 4.00
C VAL A 132 10.51 15.62 3.36
N GLN A 133 10.38 14.94 2.21
CA GLN A 133 11.53 14.40 1.46
C GLN A 133 12.42 15.49 0.87
N VAL A 134 11.84 16.54 0.27
CA VAL A 134 12.59 17.70 -0.26
C VAL A 134 13.35 18.42 0.87
N ALA A 135 12.75 18.51 2.05
CA ALA A 135 13.36 19.09 3.24
C ALA A 135 14.36 18.15 3.96
N ASN A 136 14.46 16.87 3.55
CA ASN A 136 15.26 15.83 4.22
C ASN A 136 14.91 15.63 5.71
N ILE A 137 13.71 15.97 6.13
CA ILE A 137 13.24 15.81 7.53
C ILE A 137 13.15 14.33 7.88
N ASP A 138 12.67 13.50 6.98
CA ASP A 138 12.58 12.05 7.11
C ASP A 138 13.94 11.42 7.44
N ARG A 139 14.99 11.79 6.70
CA ARG A 139 16.36 11.35 6.94
C ARG A 139 16.88 11.85 8.29
N ARG A 140 16.62 13.10 8.65
CA ARG A 140 17.02 13.67 9.95
C ARG A 140 16.38 12.91 11.11
N ILE A 141 15.06 12.66 11.04
CA ILE A 141 14.33 11.90 12.06
C ILE A 141 14.93 10.51 12.20
N ALA A 142 15.12 9.80 11.08
CA ALA A 142 15.67 8.45 11.10
C ALA A 142 17.06 8.39 11.75
N ILE A 143 18.01 9.24 11.32
CA ILE A 143 19.38 9.25 11.86
C ILE A 143 19.38 9.66 13.34
N THR A 144 18.59 10.66 13.73
CA THR A 144 18.53 11.15 15.12
C THR A 144 18.01 10.08 16.07
N LEU A 145 16.93 9.39 15.67
CA LEU A 145 16.35 8.33 16.49
C LEU A 145 17.29 7.12 16.60
N LEU A 146 17.88 6.69 15.48
CA LEU A 146 18.81 5.55 15.48
C LEU A 146 20.07 5.83 16.30
N HIS A 147 20.62 7.04 16.24
CA HIS A 147 21.76 7.43 17.06
C HIS A 147 21.44 7.35 18.58
N LYS A 148 20.23 7.78 19.00
CA LYS A 148 19.78 7.71 20.39
C LYS A 148 19.57 6.28 20.89
N LEU A 149 19.22 5.33 20.02
CA LEU A 149 18.85 3.96 20.39
C LEU A 149 20.05 3.04 20.62
N ARG A 150 21.31 3.49 20.43
CA ARG A 150 22.56 2.75 20.70
C ARG A 150 22.54 1.30 20.23
N ILE A 151 22.39 1.08 18.93
CA ILE A 151 22.25 -0.22 18.29
C ILE A 151 23.52 -1.06 18.45
N LYS A 152 23.42 -2.25 19.09
CA LYS A 152 24.56 -3.14 19.35
C LYS A 152 24.39 -4.55 18.78
N THR A 153 23.18 -5.01 18.59
CA THR A 153 22.85 -6.36 18.12
C THR A 153 21.86 -6.31 16.97
N ALA A 154 21.78 -7.39 16.17
CA ALA A 154 20.79 -7.51 15.11
C ALA A 154 19.36 -7.28 15.63
N ASN A 155 19.00 -7.82 16.80
CA ASN A 155 17.67 -7.63 17.36
C ASN A 155 17.41 -6.20 17.83
N SER A 156 18.39 -5.53 18.50
CA SER A 156 18.23 -4.10 18.86
C SER A 156 18.13 -3.20 17.63
N THR A 157 18.79 -3.57 16.53
CA THR A 157 18.68 -2.89 15.24
C THR A 157 17.29 -3.04 14.66
N ILE A 158 16.75 -4.25 14.66
CA ILE A 158 15.40 -4.53 14.13
C ILE A 158 14.36 -3.72 14.91
N LEU A 159 14.41 -3.76 16.24
CA LEU A 159 13.46 -3.02 17.08
C LEU A 159 13.62 -1.51 16.93
N GLY A 160 14.87 -1.02 16.92
CA GLY A 160 15.13 0.41 16.75
C GLY A 160 14.68 0.94 15.41
N LEU A 161 15.02 0.23 14.33
CA LEU A 161 14.58 0.59 12.97
C LEU A 161 13.06 0.48 12.79
N PHE A 162 12.41 -0.49 13.45
CA PHE A 162 10.96 -0.58 13.44
C PHE A 162 10.30 0.62 14.14
N GLY A 163 10.84 1.01 15.32
CA GLY A 163 10.38 2.23 16.00
C GLY A 163 10.50 3.47 15.12
N VAL A 164 11.63 3.61 14.41
CA VAL A 164 11.82 4.67 13.40
C VAL A 164 10.80 4.57 12.28
N ASN A 165 10.60 3.38 11.72
CA ASN A 165 9.64 3.15 10.63
C ASN A 165 8.20 3.47 11.08
N PHE A 166 7.84 3.11 12.32
CA PHE A 166 6.53 3.45 12.88
C PHE A 166 6.35 4.96 13.06
N ILE A 167 7.34 5.68 13.58
CA ILE A 167 7.27 7.14 13.69
C ILE A 167 7.19 7.78 12.29
N LEU A 168 7.99 7.28 11.35
CA LEU A 168 7.91 7.75 9.96
C LEU A 168 6.57 7.44 9.30
N SER A 169 5.87 6.39 9.73
CA SER A 169 4.54 6.07 9.18
C SER A 169 3.49 7.13 9.50
N ILE A 170 3.64 7.86 10.57
CA ILE A 170 2.76 8.99 10.92
C ILE A 170 2.99 10.18 9.96
N ILE A 171 4.25 10.36 9.53
CA ILE A 171 4.69 11.55 8.80
C ILE A 171 4.76 11.30 7.28
N VAL A 172 5.22 10.10 6.88
CA VAL A 172 5.45 9.74 5.49
C VAL A 172 4.40 8.71 5.04
N PRO A 173 3.36 9.12 4.33
CA PRO A 173 2.32 8.21 3.85
C PRO A 173 2.86 7.25 2.79
N GLY A 174 2.32 6.04 2.82
CA GLY A 174 2.70 4.96 1.93
C GLY A 174 3.96 4.19 2.39
N ALA A 175 3.92 2.86 2.28
CA ALA A 175 5.05 1.99 2.64
C ALA A 175 6.24 2.14 1.68
N ASN A 176 5.99 2.42 0.41
CA ASN A 176 7.03 2.50 -0.62
C ASN A 176 8.01 3.66 -0.42
N PRO A 177 7.57 4.91 -0.18
CA PRO A 177 8.48 6.01 0.13
C PRO A 177 9.32 5.74 1.38
N ARG A 178 8.71 5.20 2.44
CA ARG A 178 9.43 4.83 3.67
C ARG A 178 10.46 3.74 3.42
N GLY A 179 10.10 2.73 2.62
CA GLY A 179 11.02 1.68 2.21
C GLY A 179 12.22 2.22 1.44
N ALA A 180 11.99 3.09 0.48
CA ALA A 180 13.06 3.73 -0.30
C ALA A 180 13.98 4.61 0.56
N LEU A 181 13.43 5.32 1.56
CA LEU A 181 14.21 6.11 2.52
C LEU A 181 15.05 5.23 3.45
N LEU A 182 14.45 4.16 4.01
CA LEU A 182 15.12 3.31 4.99
C LEU A 182 16.15 2.37 4.35
N LEU A 183 15.99 2.01 3.08
CA LEU A 183 16.90 1.09 2.38
C LEU A 183 18.38 1.50 2.50
N PRO A 184 18.80 2.73 2.13
CA PRO A 184 20.22 3.10 2.24
C PRO A 184 20.72 3.12 3.69
N ILE A 185 19.87 3.44 4.66
CA ILE A 185 20.22 3.42 6.09
C ILE A 185 20.42 1.97 6.55
N ILE A 186 19.46 1.08 6.23
CA ILE A 186 19.55 -0.35 6.56
C ILE A 186 20.77 -0.96 5.87
N LYS A 187 21.01 -0.65 4.60
CA LYS A 187 22.16 -1.15 3.86
C LYS A 187 23.47 -0.68 4.51
N GLY A 188 23.59 0.61 4.84
CA GLY A 188 24.76 1.13 5.55
C GLY A 188 25.02 0.45 6.90
N ILE A 189 23.98 0.01 7.62
CA ILE A 189 24.13 -0.77 8.86
C ILE A 189 24.50 -2.23 8.53
N THR A 190 23.86 -2.84 7.54
CA THR A 190 24.09 -4.25 7.19
C THR A 190 25.46 -4.46 6.54
N ASP A 191 26.03 -3.47 5.87
CA ASP A 191 27.37 -3.52 5.29
C ASP A 191 28.48 -3.58 6.36
N LEU A 192 28.15 -3.27 7.63
CA LEU A 192 29.07 -3.41 8.76
C LEU A 192 29.19 -4.87 9.27
N PHE A 193 28.28 -5.73 8.88
CA PHE A 193 28.42 -7.16 9.19
C PHE A 193 29.52 -7.77 8.32
N GLY A 194 30.32 -8.64 8.92
CA GLY A 194 31.32 -9.45 8.21
C GLY A 194 30.71 -10.43 7.23
N GLY A 195 31.51 -11.34 6.72
CA GLY A 195 31.09 -12.36 5.74
C GLY A 195 30.74 -13.73 6.34
N SER A 196 30.57 -13.83 7.66
CA SER A 196 30.16 -15.10 8.26
C SER A 196 28.71 -15.45 7.92
N LYS A 197 28.39 -16.74 7.84
CA LYS A 197 27.02 -17.21 7.52
C LYS A 197 25.96 -16.65 8.49
N SER A 198 26.29 -16.48 9.76
CA SER A 198 25.39 -15.92 10.77
C SER A 198 25.13 -14.42 10.54
N GLU A 199 26.15 -13.68 10.10
CA GLU A 199 26.03 -12.26 9.78
C GLU A 199 25.26 -12.04 8.47
N ASP A 200 25.48 -12.86 7.46
CA ASP A 200 24.67 -12.82 6.22
C ASP A 200 23.20 -13.13 6.49
N ASN A 201 22.92 -14.08 7.36
CA ASN A 201 21.56 -14.35 7.80
C ASN A 201 20.96 -13.17 8.58
N ALA A 202 21.77 -12.45 9.37
CA ALA A 202 21.30 -11.27 10.08
C ALA A 202 20.97 -10.11 9.10
N LYS A 203 21.75 -9.93 8.03
CA LYS A 203 21.43 -8.98 6.95
C LYS A 203 20.07 -9.28 6.33
N LYS A 204 19.82 -10.56 5.96
CA LYS A 204 18.54 -11.01 5.41
C LYS A 204 17.39 -10.73 6.38
N HIS A 205 17.55 -11.11 7.65
CA HIS A 205 16.55 -10.91 8.67
C HIS A 205 16.21 -9.43 8.85
N ILE A 206 17.21 -8.56 9.00
CA ILE A 206 16.99 -7.11 9.15
C ILE A 206 16.26 -6.53 7.93
N MET A 207 16.70 -6.89 6.72
CA MET A 207 16.13 -6.38 5.49
C MET A 207 14.66 -6.78 5.34
N ILE A 208 14.33 -8.06 5.51
CA ILE A 208 12.96 -8.56 5.37
C ILE A 208 12.08 -8.03 6.50
N GLN A 209 12.53 -8.13 7.75
CA GLN A 209 11.71 -7.79 8.92
C GLN A 209 11.42 -6.30 9.01
N VAL A 210 12.43 -5.45 8.78
CA VAL A 210 12.27 -4.00 8.98
C VAL A 210 11.73 -3.32 7.74
N LEU A 211 12.39 -3.57 6.59
CA LEU A 211 12.04 -2.83 5.38
C LEU A 211 10.70 -3.29 4.83
N VAL A 212 10.45 -4.60 4.78
CA VAL A 212 9.23 -5.13 4.20
C VAL A 212 8.14 -5.23 5.26
N TYR A 213 8.29 -6.14 6.22
CA TYR A 213 7.22 -6.43 7.20
C TYR A 213 6.92 -5.22 8.07
N GLY A 214 7.97 -4.55 8.58
CA GLY A 214 7.83 -3.36 9.41
C GLY A 214 7.13 -2.21 8.70
N SER A 215 7.41 -1.99 7.39
CA SER A 215 6.74 -0.94 6.62
C SER A 215 5.26 -1.24 6.36
N MET A 216 4.91 -2.50 6.16
CA MET A 216 3.52 -2.91 5.96
C MET A 216 2.74 -2.85 7.28
N ILE A 217 3.27 -3.45 8.35
CA ILE A 217 2.63 -3.49 9.67
C ILE A 217 2.43 -2.07 10.24
N SER A 218 3.47 -1.22 10.21
CA SER A 218 3.34 0.16 10.65
C SER A 218 2.35 0.96 9.80
N GLY A 219 2.30 0.66 8.49
CA GLY A 219 1.38 1.30 7.55
C GLY A 219 -0.07 0.99 7.84
N MET A 220 -0.41 -0.24 8.17
CA MET A 220 -1.79 -0.67 8.47
C MET A 220 -2.37 0.10 9.66
N CYS A 221 -1.56 0.36 10.69
CA CYS A 221 -2.03 1.01 11.91
C CYS A 221 -2.35 2.50 11.72
N ILE A 222 -1.80 3.14 10.70
CA ILE A 222 -1.95 4.57 10.44
C ILE A 222 -2.75 4.78 9.17
N LEU A 223 -3.91 5.43 9.26
CA LEU A 223 -4.88 5.55 8.17
C LEU A 223 -4.26 6.02 6.85
N THR A 224 -3.46 7.08 6.87
CA THR A 224 -2.83 7.67 5.68
C THR A 224 -1.56 6.92 5.22
N SER A 225 -1.08 5.98 6.02
CA SER A 225 0.22 5.34 5.80
C SER A 225 0.17 4.10 4.90
N HIS A 226 -1.02 3.62 4.61
CA HIS A 226 -1.25 2.50 3.70
C HIS A 226 -2.50 2.75 2.86
N LEU A 227 -2.35 2.81 1.55
CA LEU A 227 -3.44 3.19 0.64
C LEU A 227 -4.69 2.31 0.70
N PRO A 228 -4.59 0.98 0.86
CA PRO A 228 -5.76 0.12 1.09
C PRO A 228 -6.66 0.57 2.24
N ASN A 229 -6.11 1.17 3.30
CA ASN A 229 -6.90 1.69 4.41
C ASN A 229 -7.93 2.73 3.91
N LEU A 230 -7.47 3.63 3.04
CA LEU A 230 -8.33 4.67 2.46
C LEU A 230 -9.39 4.10 1.52
N VAL A 231 -9.09 3.00 0.82
CA VAL A 231 -10.08 2.28 0.00
C VAL A 231 -11.19 1.70 0.88
N LEU A 232 -10.83 1.10 2.01
CA LEU A 232 -11.80 0.54 2.96
C LEU A 232 -12.69 1.62 3.56
N VAL A 233 -12.11 2.71 4.04
CA VAL A 233 -12.88 3.82 4.65
C VAL A 233 -13.82 4.46 3.62
N ASP A 234 -13.39 4.65 2.37
CA ASP A 234 -14.25 5.17 1.30
C ASP A 234 -15.39 4.21 0.97
N LEU A 235 -15.12 2.90 0.95
CA LEU A 235 -16.14 1.88 0.73
C LEU A 235 -17.19 1.87 1.85
N PHE A 236 -16.77 1.87 3.11
CA PHE A 236 -17.66 1.86 4.27
C PHE A 236 -18.51 3.13 4.35
N HIS A 237 -17.92 4.28 4.03
CA HIS A 237 -18.67 5.53 3.92
C HIS A 237 -19.77 5.45 2.85
N LYS A 238 -19.43 4.95 1.65
CA LYS A 238 -20.37 4.91 0.51
C LYS A 238 -21.46 3.86 0.65
N GLU A 239 -21.11 2.66 1.12
CA GLU A 239 -22.04 1.53 1.14
C GLU A 239 -22.82 1.42 2.46
N LEU A 240 -22.24 1.87 3.58
CA LEU A 240 -22.81 1.72 4.93
C LEU A 240 -23.08 3.06 5.62
N SER A 241 -22.67 4.19 5.04
CA SER A 241 -22.72 5.52 5.69
C SER A 241 -21.95 5.57 7.04
N ILE A 242 -20.88 4.76 7.16
CA ILE A 242 -20.01 4.73 8.33
C ILE A 242 -18.77 5.57 8.05
N ASP A 243 -18.56 6.61 8.85
CA ASP A 243 -17.40 7.47 8.81
C ASP A 243 -16.38 7.03 9.87
N ILE A 244 -15.24 6.51 9.44
CA ILE A 244 -14.14 6.12 10.33
C ILE A 244 -13.14 7.25 10.42
N SER A 245 -13.00 7.86 11.59
CA SER A 245 -12.01 8.90 11.85
C SER A 245 -10.58 8.32 11.92
N TYR A 246 -9.58 9.20 11.87
CA TYR A 246 -8.17 8.83 11.97
C TYR A 246 -7.85 8.11 13.30
N PHE A 247 -8.46 8.59 14.40
CA PHE A 247 -8.23 8.02 15.72
C PHE A 247 -8.95 6.67 15.92
N GLU A 248 -10.17 6.54 15.42
CA GLU A 248 -10.91 5.27 15.42
C GLU A 248 -10.16 4.20 14.61
N TRP A 249 -9.66 4.56 13.42
CA TRP A 249 -8.82 3.66 12.64
C TRP A 249 -7.61 3.18 13.46
N PHE A 250 -6.91 4.09 14.13
CA PHE A 250 -5.76 3.72 14.96
C PHE A 250 -6.16 2.78 16.09
N ILE A 251 -7.24 3.06 16.83
CA ILE A 251 -7.73 2.18 17.90
C ILE A 251 -8.09 0.80 17.35
N MET A 252 -8.71 0.72 16.20
CA MET A 252 -9.10 -0.56 15.59
C MET A 252 -7.87 -1.37 15.15
N GLN A 253 -6.81 -0.72 14.67
CA GLN A 253 -5.69 -1.37 13.98
C GLN A 253 -4.41 -1.53 14.80
N TRP A 254 -4.23 -0.77 15.90
CA TRP A 254 -2.96 -0.80 16.65
C TRP A 254 -2.53 -2.19 17.15
N PRO A 255 -3.42 -3.17 17.46
CA PRO A 255 -2.94 -4.48 17.90
C PRO A 255 -2.14 -5.22 16.82
N TYR A 256 -2.31 -4.88 15.53
CA TYR A 256 -1.46 -5.44 14.47
C TYR A 256 0.04 -5.14 14.65
N LEU A 257 0.42 -4.16 15.48
CA LEU A 257 1.83 -3.96 15.87
C LEU A 257 2.41 -5.23 16.55
N GLY A 258 1.57 -6.02 17.23
CA GLY A 258 1.97 -7.30 17.81
C GLY A 258 2.46 -8.30 16.77
N MET A 259 1.94 -8.23 15.54
CA MET A 259 2.36 -9.10 14.44
C MET A 259 3.85 -8.89 14.08
N PHE A 260 4.40 -7.67 14.27
CA PHE A 260 5.82 -7.42 14.09
C PHE A 260 6.69 -8.28 15.01
N PHE A 261 6.31 -8.39 16.27
CA PHE A 261 7.06 -9.17 17.25
C PHE A 261 6.96 -10.68 16.96
N ILE A 262 5.79 -11.16 16.53
CA ILE A 262 5.58 -12.57 16.17
C ILE A 262 6.40 -12.93 14.94
N THR A 263 6.35 -12.12 13.89
CA THR A 263 7.16 -12.34 12.69
C THR A 263 8.65 -12.20 12.97
N ASN A 264 9.06 -11.28 13.86
CA ASN A 264 10.45 -11.17 14.30
C ASN A 264 10.94 -12.41 15.04
N LEU A 265 10.12 -13.00 15.90
CA LEU A 265 10.46 -14.25 16.58
C LEU A 265 10.61 -15.42 15.58
N TRP A 266 9.70 -15.51 14.62
CA TRP A 266 9.75 -16.48 13.54
C TRP A 266 11.02 -16.32 12.69
N LEU A 267 11.30 -15.12 12.18
CA LEU A 267 12.48 -14.87 11.34
C LEU A 267 13.80 -15.04 12.11
N ARG A 268 13.81 -14.66 13.38
CA ARG A 268 14.95 -14.89 14.27
C ARG A 268 15.27 -16.37 14.43
N TRP A 269 14.25 -17.22 14.56
CA TRP A 269 14.40 -18.67 14.60
C TRP A 269 14.82 -19.21 13.23
N HIS A 270 14.15 -18.79 12.17
CA HIS A 270 14.39 -19.25 10.80
C HIS A 270 15.82 -18.94 10.31
N PHE A 271 16.27 -17.70 10.49
CA PHE A 271 17.61 -17.27 10.09
C PHE A 271 18.70 -17.51 11.15
N LYS A 272 18.34 -18.02 12.33
CA LYS A 272 19.26 -18.32 13.45
C LYS A 272 20.09 -17.09 13.89
N THR A 273 19.44 -15.93 14.03
CA THR A 273 20.10 -14.65 14.31
C THR A 273 20.18 -14.27 15.80
N LYS A 274 19.95 -15.23 16.71
CA LYS A 274 20.08 -15.02 18.16
C LYS A 274 21.54 -14.69 18.47
N ASN A 275 21.84 -13.57 19.09
CA ASN A 275 23.18 -13.15 19.53
C ASN A 275 24.14 -12.65 18.43
N VAL A 276 23.69 -12.31 17.23
CA VAL A 276 24.56 -11.66 16.25
C VAL A 276 24.78 -10.19 16.67
N SER A 277 26.04 -9.81 16.91
CA SER A 277 26.43 -8.43 17.25
C SER A 277 26.86 -7.65 16.01
N ILE A 278 26.67 -6.32 16.06
CA ILE A 278 27.14 -5.40 15.01
C ILE A 278 28.39 -4.68 15.55
N LYS A 279 29.51 -4.88 14.89
CA LYS A 279 30.74 -4.16 15.20
C LYS A 279 30.75 -2.83 14.44
N GLY A 280 30.86 -1.71 15.16
CA GLY A 280 30.98 -0.39 14.53
C GLY A 280 29.65 0.31 14.14
N GLY A 281 28.48 -0.30 14.35
CA GLY A 281 27.18 0.30 14.01
C GLY A 281 26.92 1.64 14.69
N GLU A 282 27.29 1.74 15.98
CA GLU A 282 27.15 2.97 16.77
C GLU A 282 28.06 4.10 16.25
N GLN A 283 29.26 3.76 15.75
CA GLN A 283 30.21 4.74 15.21
C GLN A 283 29.69 5.35 13.91
N VAL A 284 29.20 4.54 12.98
CA VAL A 284 28.66 5.00 11.70
C VAL A 284 27.44 5.91 11.90
N LEU A 285 26.52 5.53 12.80
CA LEU A 285 25.37 6.36 13.13
C LEU A 285 25.77 7.67 13.80
N THR A 286 26.77 7.63 14.68
CA THR A 286 27.32 8.83 15.33
C THR A 286 27.96 9.78 14.32
N GLU A 287 28.71 9.25 13.36
CA GLU A 287 29.29 10.06 12.28
C GLU A 287 28.22 10.68 11.37
N GLN A 288 27.18 9.89 11.01
CA GLN A 288 26.07 10.43 10.24
C GLN A 288 25.30 11.49 11.01
N TYR A 289 25.10 11.31 12.32
CA TYR A 289 24.45 12.28 13.19
C TYR A 289 25.25 13.59 13.29
N LYS A 290 26.58 13.51 13.46
CA LYS A 290 27.47 14.69 13.50
C LYS A 290 27.48 15.46 12.18
N LYS A 291 27.22 14.82 11.04
CA LYS A 291 27.13 15.45 9.72
C LYS A 291 25.80 16.12 9.45
N LEU A 292 24.77 15.93 10.31
CA LEU A 292 23.49 16.61 10.13
C LEU A 292 23.67 18.13 10.35
N PRO A 293 23.19 18.97 9.42
CA PRO A 293 23.20 20.41 9.61
C PRO A 293 22.31 20.80 10.78
N ARG A 294 22.42 22.04 11.28
CA ARG A 294 21.46 22.56 12.26
C ARG A 294 20.06 22.57 11.67
N ILE A 295 19.05 22.40 12.52
CA ILE A 295 17.66 22.46 12.10
C ILE A 295 17.34 23.83 11.48
N SER A 296 16.76 23.86 10.31
CA SER A 296 16.39 25.10 9.61
C SER A 296 15.01 25.59 10.05
N GLN A 297 14.75 26.89 9.86
CA GLN A 297 13.43 27.46 10.14
C GLN A 297 12.34 26.78 9.30
N SER A 298 12.64 26.43 8.05
CA SER A 298 11.72 25.72 7.17
C SER A 298 11.38 24.31 7.68
N GLU A 299 12.39 23.57 8.21
CA GLU A 299 12.13 22.25 8.82
C GLU A 299 11.22 22.39 10.06
N VAL A 300 11.44 23.40 10.89
CA VAL A 300 10.58 23.69 12.07
C VAL A 300 9.15 24.00 11.63
N LEU A 301 8.97 24.87 10.63
CA LEU A 301 7.65 25.21 10.10
C LEU A 301 6.92 23.97 9.58
N ILE A 302 7.59 23.14 8.78
CA ILE A 302 7.00 21.91 8.24
C ILE A 302 6.55 21.01 9.39
N LEU A 303 7.41 20.79 10.39
CA LEU A 303 7.06 19.97 11.56
C LEU A 303 5.88 20.55 12.36
N LEU A 304 5.80 21.88 12.51
CA LEU A 304 4.67 22.53 13.18
C LEU A 304 3.37 22.35 12.40
N VAL A 305 3.39 22.53 11.08
CA VAL A 305 2.20 22.33 10.23
C VAL A 305 1.76 20.87 10.23
N PHE A 306 2.71 19.93 10.19
CA PHE A 306 2.39 18.51 10.33
C PHE A 306 1.77 18.19 11.70
N GLY A 307 2.39 18.70 12.77
CA GLY A 307 1.85 18.56 14.13
C GLY A 307 0.45 19.12 14.26
N PHE A 308 0.20 20.27 13.66
CA PHE A 308 -1.14 20.89 13.61
C PHE A 308 -2.14 20.05 12.80
N THR A 309 -1.75 19.54 11.63
CA THR A 309 -2.62 18.66 10.83
C THR A 309 -2.94 17.38 11.58
N ALA A 310 -1.95 16.74 12.19
CA ALA A 310 -2.14 15.55 13.02
C ALA A 310 -3.04 15.83 14.23
N PHE A 311 -2.87 16.99 14.87
CA PHE A 311 -3.75 17.43 15.95
C PHE A 311 -5.20 17.56 15.48
N LEU A 312 -5.44 18.16 14.32
CA LEU A 312 -6.79 18.25 13.73
C LEU A 312 -7.36 16.84 13.45
N TRP A 313 -6.56 15.91 12.93
CA TRP A 313 -7.04 14.55 12.71
C TRP A 313 -7.42 13.82 14.01
N MET A 314 -6.64 13.98 15.06
CA MET A 314 -6.90 13.33 16.35
C MET A 314 -8.06 13.96 17.12
N THR A 315 -8.33 15.24 16.89
CA THR A 315 -9.40 15.99 17.55
C THR A 315 -10.65 16.13 16.67
N GLN A 316 -10.73 15.44 15.56
CA GLN A 316 -11.85 15.47 14.63
C GLN A 316 -13.23 15.30 15.33
N PRO A 317 -13.42 14.41 16.32
CA PRO A 317 -14.70 14.27 16.99
C PRO A 317 -15.24 15.56 17.64
N TYR A 318 -14.33 16.46 18.06
CA TYR A 318 -14.69 17.72 18.75
C TYR A 318 -15.05 18.86 17.79
N HIS A 319 -14.24 19.06 16.73
CA HIS A 319 -14.43 20.19 15.80
C HIS A 319 -15.12 19.79 14.49
N LYS A 320 -15.30 18.52 14.22
CA LYS A 320 -16.00 17.94 13.06
C LYS A 320 -15.42 18.36 11.67
N ILE A 321 -14.20 18.89 11.62
CA ILE A 321 -13.52 19.17 10.35
C ILE A 321 -13.12 17.83 9.73
N PRO A 322 -13.59 17.49 8.52
CA PRO A 322 -13.25 16.23 7.88
C PRO A 322 -11.74 16.09 7.66
N ALA A 323 -11.20 14.87 7.78
CA ALA A 323 -9.76 14.61 7.68
C ALA A 323 -9.15 15.08 6.36
N HIS A 324 -9.87 14.98 5.24
CA HIS A 324 -9.40 15.46 3.94
C HIS A 324 -9.29 17.00 3.91
N VAL A 325 -10.22 17.72 4.54
CA VAL A 325 -10.16 19.19 4.64
C VAL A 325 -8.99 19.63 5.51
N ALA A 326 -8.78 18.97 6.66
CA ALA A 326 -7.63 19.24 7.53
C ALA A 326 -6.30 19.00 6.82
N ALA A 327 -6.19 17.91 6.03
CA ALA A 327 -5.00 17.63 5.24
C ALA A 327 -4.73 18.69 4.16
N MET A 328 -5.77 19.11 3.44
CA MET A 328 -5.67 20.16 2.42
C MET A 328 -5.30 21.51 3.03
N LEU A 329 -5.87 21.86 4.20
CA LEU A 329 -5.47 23.04 4.96
C LEU A 329 -3.97 22.98 5.31
N GLY A 330 -3.49 21.84 5.82
CA GLY A 330 -2.07 21.65 6.16
C GLY A 330 -1.14 21.91 4.97
N ILE A 331 -1.40 21.33 3.80
CA ILE A 331 -0.57 21.60 2.62
C ILE A 331 -0.67 23.07 2.18
N THR A 332 -1.85 23.69 2.23
CA THR A 332 -2.03 25.08 1.83
C THR A 332 -1.22 26.03 2.72
N LEU A 333 -1.19 25.78 4.04
CA LEU A 333 -0.38 26.55 4.99
C LEU A 333 1.13 26.46 4.68
N LEU A 334 1.60 25.34 4.16
CA LEU A 334 3.00 25.19 3.76
C LEU A 334 3.37 26.03 2.53
N PHE A 335 2.40 26.48 1.73
CA PHE A 335 2.63 27.32 0.54
C PHE A 335 2.41 28.81 0.76
N ILE A 336 2.29 29.28 2.00
CA ILE A 336 2.23 30.74 2.28
C ILE A 336 3.54 31.38 1.81
N PRO A 337 3.46 32.46 0.98
CA PRO A 337 4.64 33.10 0.43
C PRO A 337 5.64 33.54 1.51
N GLY A 338 6.91 33.25 1.30
CA GLY A 338 8.00 33.61 2.21
C GLY A 338 8.24 32.63 3.36
N LEU A 339 7.36 31.66 3.61
CA LEU A 339 7.52 30.69 4.70
C LEU A 339 8.38 29.48 4.33
N HIS A 340 8.43 29.07 3.05
CA HIS A 340 9.21 27.94 2.60
C HIS A 340 10.11 28.29 1.41
N PRO A 341 11.30 27.64 1.28
CA PRO A 341 12.26 27.90 0.20
C PRO A 341 12.02 26.98 -1.04
N PHE A 342 11.02 26.09 -1.03
CA PHE A 342 10.87 25.04 -2.03
C PHE A 342 10.08 25.54 -3.24
N LYS A 343 10.54 25.16 -4.44
CA LYS A 343 9.80 25.37 -5.68
C LYS A 343 8.78 24.26 -5.85
N TRP A 344 7.57 24.62 -6.33
CA TRP A 344 6.52 23.65 -6.64
C TRP A 344 7.02 22.45 -7.45
N LYS A 345 7.87 22.70 -8.45
CA LYS A 345 8.44 21.64 -9.28
C LYS A 345 9.19 20.58 -8.48
N GLN A 346 9.94 20.94 -7.46
CA GLN A 346 10.68 19.99 -6.62
C GLN A 346 9.71 19.05 -5.87
N ILE A 347 8.59 19.58 -5.41
CA ILE A 347 7.54 18.83 -4.72
C ILE A 347 6.78 17.96 -5.72
N GLN A 348 6.44 18.51 -6.87
CA GLN A 348 5.74 17.82 -7.96
C GLN A 348 6.53 16.59 -8.43
N ASP A 349 7.84 16.71 -8.62
CA ASP A 349 8.71 15.64 -9.09
C ASP A 349 8.86 14.49 -8.05
N ARG A 350 8.61 14.76 -6.77
CA ARG A 350 8.63 13.78 -5.67
C ARG A 350 7.26 13.19 -5.35
N THR A 351 6.19 13.84 -5.79
CA THR A 351 4.83 13.36 -5.56
C THR A 351 4.52 12.18 -6.47
N ILE A 352 3.97 11.10 -5.91
CA ILE A 352 3.72 9.84 -6.62
C ILE A 352 2.39 9.91 -7.38
N TRP A 353 2.32 10.75 -8.41
CA TRP A 353 1.11 11.02 -9.20
C TRP A 353 0.52 9.76 -9.83
N GLY A 354 1.36 8.85 -10.36
CA GLY A 354 0.87 7.62 -10.98
C GLY A 354 0.06 6.74 -10.03
N THR A 355 0.49 6.64 -8.77
CA THR A 355 -0.23 5.88 -7.74
C THR A 355 -1.53 6.60 -7.33
N LEU A 356 -1.52 7.93 -7.28
CA LEU A 356 -2.72 8.72 -6.97
C LEU A 356 -3.79 8.56 -8.07
N ILE A 357 -3.39 8.64 -9.34
CA ILE A 357 -4.30 8.46 -10.47
C ILE A 357 -4.88 7.03 -10.46
N MET A 358 -4.03 6.03 -10.20
CA MET A 358 -4.46 4.63 -10.07
C MET A 358 -5.51 4.48 -8.95
N LEU A 359 -5.28 5.11 -7.80
CA LEU A 359 -6.24 5.09 -6.69
C LEU A 359 -7.61 5.62 -7.12
N GLY A 360 -7.66 6.75 -7.83
CA GLY A 360 -8.93 7.31 -8.33
C GLY A 360 -9.69 6.37 -9.25
N GLY A 361 -8.99 5.70 -10.19
CA GLY A 361 -9.58 4.68 -11.05
C GLY A 361 -10.05 3.45 -10.29
N ALA A 362 -9.25 2.96 -9.34
CA ALA A 362 -9.58 1.81 -8.51
C ALA A 362 -10.80 2.06 -7.62
N LEU A 363 -10.91 3.23 -6.99
CA LEU A 363 -12.09 3.65 -6.22
C LEU A 363 -13.33 3.82 -7.11
N SER A 364 -13.17 4.28 -8.34
CA SER A 364 -14.26 4.37 -9.31
C SER A 364 -14.78 2.98 -9.69
N MET A 365 -13.88 2.05 -9.95
CA MET A 365 -14.20 0.65 -10.25
C MET A 365 -14.91 -0.03 -9.05
N SER A 366 -14.36 0.10 -7.85
CA SER A 366 -14.93 -0.44 -6.61
C SER A 366 -16.37 0.07 -6.39
N SER A 367 -16.60 1.38 -6.52
CA SER A 367 -17.93 1.98 -6.42
C SER A 367 -18.89 1.47 -7.49
N THR A 368 -18.41 1.24 -8.72
CA THR A 368 -19.25 0.69 -9.82
C THR A 368 -19.56 -0.78 -9.59
N MET A 369 -18.67 -1.56 -9.00
CA MET A 369 -18.95 -2.95 -8.62
C MET A 369 -20.13 -3.05 -7.64
N GLY A 370 -20.22 -2.17 -6.66
CA GLY A 370 -21.36 -2.06 -5.76
C GLY A 370 -22.65 -1.69 -6.51
N SER A 371 -22.63 -0.52 -7.18
CA SER A 371 -23.82 0.04 -7.82
C SER A 371 -24.37 -0.76 -9.02
N SER A 372 -23.54 -1.53 -9.71
CA SER A 372 -23.95 -2.40 -10.83
C SER A 372 -24.49 -3.77 -10.41
N GLY A 373 -24.39 -4.12 -9.10
CA GLY A 373 -24.77 -5.42 -8.58
C GLY A 373 -23.73 -6.52 -8.81
N LEU A 374 -22.57 -6.22 -9.42
CA LEU A 374 -21.51 -7.20 -9.66
C LEU A 374 -20.96 -7.78 -8.36
N ALA A 375 -20.70 -6.94 -7.36
CA ALA A 375 -20.17 -7.38 -6.06
C ALA A 375 -21.13 -8.35 -5.38
N GLN A 376 -22.43 -8.05 -5.39
CA GLN A 376 -23.47 -8.90 -4.83
C GLN A 376 -23.58 -10.25 -5.58
N TRP A 377 -23.52 -10.23 -6.91
CA TRP A 377 -23.55 -11.44 -7.73
C TRP A 377 -22.36 -12.36 -7.43
N LEU A 378 -21.14 -11.82 -7.37
CA LEU A 378 -19.94 -12.57 -7.00
C LEU A 378 -20.01 -13.11 -5.57
N ALA A 379 -20.49 -12.31 -4.63
CA ALA A 379 -20.68 -12.72 -3.25
C ALA A 379 -21.69 -13.87 -3.11
N GLY A 380 -22.77 -13.85 -3.89
CA GLY A 380 -23.76 -14.95 -3.94
C GLY A 380 -23.16 -16.29 -4.37
N HIS A 381 -22.22 -16.29 -5.32
CA HIS A 381 -21.50 -17.50 -5.72
C HIS A 381 -20.54 -17.99 -4.64
N LEU A 382 -19.82 -17.07 -3.97
CA LEU A 382 -18.93 -17.40 -2.86
C LEU A 382 -19.70 -17.88 -1.63
N HIS A 383 -20.91 -17.36 -1.39
CA HIS A 383 -21.77 -17.82 -0.31
C HIS A 383 -22.06 -19.31 -0.39
N GLY A 384 -22.31 -19.84 -1.59
CA GLY A 384 -22.54 -21.28 -1.79
C GLY A 384 -21.38 -22.16 -1.32
N LEU A 385 -20.14 -21.65 -1.40
CA LEU A 385 -18.93 -22.34 -0.91
C LEU A 385 -18.73 -22.18 0.60
N ALA A 386 -19.18 -21.09 1.18
CA ALA A 386 -18.98 -20.72 2.59
C ALA A 386 -20.10 -21.21 3.50
N ASN A 387 -21.31 -21.44 2.96
CA ASN A 387 -22.49 -21.79 3.71
C ASN A 387 -22.34 -23.13 4.47
N GLY A 388 -22.81 -23.18 5.71
CA GLY A 388 -22.73 -24.37 6.57
C GLY A 388 -21.39 -24.55 7.28
N HIS A 389 -20.41 -23.69 7.06
CA HIS A 389 -19.13 -23.73 7.75
C HIS A 389 -19.11 -22.72 8.94
N ALA A 390 -18.33 -23.07 9.98
CA ALA A 390 -18.10 -22.13 11.08
C ALA A 390 -17.35 -20.87 10.56
N TRP A 391 -17.66 -19.69 11.14
CA TRP A 391 -17.11 -18.41 10.71
C TRP A 391 -15.57 -18.38 10.60
N TRP A 392 -14.86 -19.06 11.49
CA TRP A 392 -13.39 -19.13 11.46
C TRP A 392 -12.87 -19.97 10.28
N ILE A 393 -13.60 -21.02 9.85
CA ILE A 393 -13.28 -21.80 8.64
C ILE A 393 -13.48 -20.91 7.41
N VAL A 394 -14.58 -20.17 7.37
CA VAL A 394 -14.87 -19.23 6.28
C VAL A 394 -13.76 -18.20 6.17
N LEU A 395 -13.33 -17.60 7.29
CA LEU A 395 -12.20 -16.66 7.28
C LEU A 395 -10.94 -17.29 6.71
N ILE A 396 -10.56 -18.50 7.14
CA ILE A 396 -9.36 -19.20 6.63
C ILE A 396 -9.49 -19.44 5.13
N MET A 397 -10.65 -19.89 4.66
CA MET A 397 -10.89 -20.16 3.24
C MET A 397 -10.78 -18.90 2.39
N ILE A 398 -11.43 -17.81 2.81
CA ILE A 398 -11.43 -16.55 2.07
C ILE A 398 -10.05 -15.87 2.13
N MET A 399 -9.43 -15.78 3.30
CA MET A 399 -8.07 -15.24 3.43
C MET A 399 -7.05 -16.07 2.65
N GLY A 400 -7.12 -17.39 2.70
CA GLY A 400 -6.27 -18.27 1.91
C GLY A 400 -6.49 -18.09 0.40
N GLY A 401 -7.75 -17.99 -0.03
CA GLY A 401 -8.12 -17.73 -1.43
C GLY A 401 -7.60 -16.39 -1.94
N THR A 402 -7.76 -15.32 -1.17
CA THR A 402 -7.22 -13.99 -1.54
C THR A 402 -5.69 -14.02 -1.65
N HIS A 403 -4.99 -14.67 -0.74
CA HIS A 403 -3.53 -14.84 -0.83
C HIS A 403 -3.08 -15.61 -2.07
N ILE A 404 -3.83 -16.64 -2.50
CA ILE A 404 -3.53 -17.37 -3.75
C ILE A 404 -3.68 -16.43 -4.95
N ILE A 405 -4.77 -15.65 -5.02
CA ILE A 405 -4.98 -14.68 -6.11
C ILE A 405 -3.86 -13.61 -6.08
N ARG A 406 -3.45 -13.20 -4.89
CA ARG A 406 -2.37 -12.23 -4.68
C ARG A 406 -0.99 -12.66 -5.19
N LEU A 407 -0.76 -13.95 -5.42
CA LEU A 407 0.52 -14.39 -6.02
C LEU A 407 0.78 -13.75 -7.38
N GLY A 408 -0.28 -13.39 -8.11
CA GLY A 408 -0.20 -12.69 -9.39
C GLY A 408 -0.29 -11.16 -9.33
N MET A 409 -0.59 -10.56 -8.17
CA MET A 409 -0.88 -9.11 -8.07
C MET A 409 0.20 -8.36 -7.29
N LEU A 410 0.82 -7.34 -7.88
CA LEU A 410 1.81 -6.48 -7.23
C LEU A 410 1.19 -5.41 -6.32
N SER A 411 0.00 -4.92 -6.65
CA SER A 411 -0.60 -3.75 -5.99
C SER A 411 -1.60 -4.12 -4.90
N ASN A 412 -1.33 -3.74 -3.65
CA ASN A 412 -2.27 -3.87 -2.54
C ASN A 412 -3.56 -3.07 -2.77
N VAL A 413 -3.44 -1.87 -3.35
CA VAL A 413 -4.61 -1.02 -3.64
C VAL A 413 -5.53 -1.71 -4.65
N ALA A 414 -4.94 -2.27 -5.72
CA ALA A 414 -5.70 -3.00 -6.74
C ALA A 414 -6.44 -4.20 -6.12
N ALA A 415 -5.75 -4.97 -5.28
CA ALA A 415 -6.33 -6.13 -4.62
C ALA A 415 -7.50 -5.75 -3.70
N VAL A 416 -7.29 -4.80 -2.79
CA VAL A 416 -8.36 -4.39 -1.86
C VAL A 416 -9.51 -3.73 -2.61
N SER A 417 -9.26 -2.92 -3.64
CA SER A 417 -10.34 -2.32 -4.46
C SER A 417 -11.17 -3.37 -5.20
N LEU A 418 -10.57 -4.52 -5.53
CA LEU A 418 -11.27 -5.65 -6.13
C LEU A 418 -12.05 -6.46 -5.09
N PHE A 419 -11.39 -6.83 -3.99
CA PHE A 419 -11.96 -7.77 -3.03
C PHE A 419 -12.96 -7.12 -2.07
N ALA A 420 -12.68 -5.90 -1.59
CA ALA A 420 -13.46 -5.30 -0.50
C ALA A 420 -14.96 -5.15 -0.81
N PRO A 421 -15.42 -4.71 -2.00
CA PRO A 421 -16.85 -4.67 -2.30
C PRO A 421 -17.50 -6.05 -2.27
N ILE A 422 -16.79 -7.09 -2.74
CA ILE A 422 -17.28 -8.47 -2.74
C ILE A 422 -17.38 -8.99 -1.31
N LEU A 423 -16.34 -8.74 -0.50
CA LEU A 423 -16.27 -9.16 0.89
C LEU A 423 -17.37 -8.51 1.74
N LEU A 424 -17.66 -7.24 1.50
CA LEU A 424 -18.73 -6.52 2.18
C LEU A 424 -20.10 -7.18 1.93
N GLN A 425 -20.40 -7.51 0.69
CA GLN A 425 -21.64 -8.20 0.31
C GLN A 425 -21.66 -9.65 0.82
N LEU A 426 -20.53 -10.34 0.75
CA LEU A 426 -20.40 -11.71 1.27
C LEU A 426 -20.67 -11.77 2.78
N ALA A 427 -20.14 -10.82 3.55
CA ALA A 427 -20.38 -10.72 4.98
C ALA A 427 -21.88 -10.64 5.30
N THR A 428 -22.61 -9.81 4.53
CA THR A 428 -24.07 -9.67 4.66
C THR A 428 -24.79 -11.00 4.39
N HIS A 429 -24.42 -11.74 3.35
CA HIS A 429 -24.98 -13.05 3.04
C HIS A 429 -24.67 -14.11 4.13
N LEU A 430 -23.55 -13.98 4.82
CA LEU A 430 -23.11 -14.90 5.87
C LEU A 430 -23.61 -14.52 7.27
N ASN A 431 -24.41 -13.44 7.40
CA ASN A 431 -24.80 -12.85 8.69
C ASN A 431 -23.61 -12.54 9.59
N LEU A 432 -22.51 -12.02 9.02
CA LEU A 432 -21.33 -11.54 9.71
C LEU A 432 -21.27 -10.01 9.65
N HIS A 433 -20.58 -9.39 10.63
CA HIS A 433 -20.42 -7.94 10.65
C HIS A 433 -19.64 -7.45 9.41
N PRO A 434 -20.25 -6.65 8.52
CA PRO A 434 -19.69 -6.39 7.19
C PRO A 434 -18.37 -5.63 7.24
N VAL A 435 -18.23 -4.63 8.12
CA VAL A 435 -16.97 -3.87 8.29
C VAL A 435 -15.87 -4.79 8.80
N ILE A 436 -16.13 -5.55 9.87
CA ILE A 436 -15.10 -6.35 10.52
C ILE A 436 -14.64 -7.51 9.65
N PHE A 437 -15.57 -8.21 8.99
CA PHE A 437 -15.22 -9.27 8.05
C PHE A 437 -14.35 -8.74 6.91
N THR A 438 -14.74 -7.62 6.31
CA THR A 438 -14.01 -7.01 5.20
C THR A 438 -12.63 -6.53 5.64
N MET A 439 -12.52 -5.88 6.81
CA MET A 439 -11.24 -5.44 7.37
C MET A 439 -10.31 -6.62 7.64
N LEU A 440 -10.77 -7.65 8.33
CA LEU A 440 -9.95 -8.83 8.66
C LEU A 440 -9.33 -9.47 7.41
N VAL A 441 -10.10 -9.63 6.34
CA VAL A 441 -9.60 -10.22 5.09
C VAL A 441 -8.66 -9.25 4.37
N ALA A 442 -9.03 -7.97 4.23
CA ALA A 442 -8.21 -6.97 3.55
C ALA A 442 -6.88 -6.69 4.29
N ASP A 443 -6.92 -6.70 5.61
CA ASP A 443 -5.73 -6.53 6.45
C ASP A 443 -4.77 -7.71 6.32
N THR A 444 -5.27 -8.95 6.33
CA THR A 444 -4.42 -10.12 6.09
C THR A 444 -3.86 -10.14 4.68
N ASP A 445 -4.59 -9.68 3.67
CA ASP A 445 -4.10 -9.54 2.29
C ASP A 445 -2.89 -8.59 2.19
N THR A 446 -2.75 -7.64 3.12
CA THR A 446 -1.58 -6.77 3.22
C THR A 446 -0.28 -7.54 3.53
N PHE A 447 -0.38 -8.72 4.20
CA PHE A 447 0.74 -9.62 4.47
C PHE A 447 1.08 -10.52 3.27
N ALA A 448 1.06 -9.99 2.06
CA ALA A 448 1.46 -10.68 0.83
C ALA A 448 2.99 -10.91 0.79
N PHE A 449 3.49 -11.81 1.64
CA PHE A 449 4.91 -12.00 1.91
C PHE A 449 5.50 -13.27 1.27
N ILE A 450 4.77 -13.97 0.40
CA ILE A 450 5.26 -15.21 -0.22
C ILE A 450 6.27 -14.90 -1.32
N LEU A 451 5.98 -13.93 -2.18
CA LEU A 451 6.88 -13.53 -3.27
C LEU A 451 7.25 -12.04 -3.15
N PRO A 452 8.51 -11.66 -3.42
CA PRO A 452 8.89 -10.25 -3.41
C PRO A 452 8.07 -9.41 -4.41
N THR A 453 7.57 -10.04 -5.46
CA THR A 453 6.77 -9.39 -6.52
C THR A 453 5.34 -9.06 -6.11
N GLN A 454 4.89 -9.43 -4.92
CA GLN A 454 3.52 -9.16 -4.46
C GLN A 454 3.32 -7.75 -3.90
N ILE A 455 4.40 -7.11 -3.43
CA ILE A 455 4.35 -5.75 -2.85
C ILE A 455 5.57 -4.93 -3.26
N THR A 456 5.37 -3.69 -3.63
CA THR A 456 6.43 -2.81 -4.16
C THR A 456 7.60 -2.61 -3.19
N VAL A 457 7.34 -2.49 -1.89
CA VAL A 457 8.41 -2.35 -0.89
C VAL A 457 9.31 -3.59 -0.82
N ALA A 458 8.77 -4.78 -1.09
CA ALA A 458 9.56 -6.01 -1.17
C ALA A 458 10.40 -6.05 -2.45
N VAL A 459 9.90 -5.53 -3.57
CA VAL A 459 10.69 -5.34 -4.81
C VAL A 459 11.87 -4.41 -4.55
N ILE A 460 11.66 -3.29 -3.86
CA ILE A 460 12.73 -2.36 -3.46
C ILE A 460 13.77 -3.07 -2.59
N ALA A 461 13.32 -3.85 -1.60
CA ALA A 461 14.21 -4.63 -0.73
C ALA A 461 14.98 -5.71 -1.50
N TYR A 462 14.32 -6.42 -2.40
CA TYR A 462 14.91 -7.45 -3.26
C TYR A 462 15.98 -6.88 -4.20
N GLY A 463 15.77 -5.68 -4.72
CA GLY A 463 16.75 -4.95 -5.53
C GLY A 463 18.06 -4.62 -4.79
N SER A 464 18.11 -4.75 -3.46
CA SER A 464 19.35 -4.64 -2.68
C SER A 464 20.28 -5.85 -2.80
N HIS A 465 19.80 -6.96 -3.37
CA HIS A 465 20.49 -8.26 -3.49
C HIS A 465 20.92 -8.87 -2.15
N THR A 466 20.30 -8.47 -1.05
CA THR A 466 20.62 -8.97 0.30
C THR A 466 20.07 -10.38 0.55
N PHE A 467 18.97 -10.75 -0.07
CA PHE A 467 18.32 -12.05 0.04
C PHE A 467 17.86 -12.58 -1.31
N SER A 468 17.73 -13.90 -1.42
CA SER A 468 17.20 -14.55 -2.62
C SER A 468 15.65 -14.64 -2.58
N MET A 469 15.02 -14.87 -3.74
CA MET A 469 13.59 -15.15 -3.82
C MET A 469 13.19 -16.35 -2.96
N THR A 470 14.04 -17.38 -2.92
CA THR A 470 13.83 -18.58 -2.11
C THR A 470 13.90 -18.28 -0.61
N ASP A 471 14.84 -17.44 -0.16
CA ASP A 471 14.92 -17.01 1.25
C ASP A 471 13.64 -16.30 1.66
N TYR A 472 13.17 -15.39 0.80
CA TYR A 472 11.95 -14.62 1.03
C TYR A 472 10.71 -15.52 1.08
N ALA A 473 10.55 -16.41 0.11
CA ALA A 473 9.41 -17.33 0.04
C ALA A 473 9.35 -18.27 1.26
N LYS A 474 10.51 -18.84 1.67
CA LYS A 474 10.59 -19.71 2.86
C LYS A 474 10.24 -18.97 4.15
N ALA A 475 10.60 -17.71 4.27
CA ALA A 475 10.24 -16.87 5.39
C ALA A 475 8.75 -16.46 5.34
N GLY A 476 8.26 -16.14 4.14
CA GLY A 476 6.99 -15.48 3.91
C GLY A 476 5.76 -16.35 4.10
N TRP A 477 5.77 -17.60 3.61
CA TRP A 477 4.57 -18.43 3.69
C TRP A 477 4.13 -18.72 5.14
N VAL A 478 5.10 -18.92 6.06
CA VAL A 478 4.80 -19.05 7.48
C VAL A 478 4.30 -17.73 8.05
N SER A 479 4.88 -16.61 7.61
CA SER A 479 4.42 -15.28 8.04
C SER A 479 2.98 -14.99 7.62
N VAL A 480 2.54 -15.48 6.46
CA VAL A 480 1.13 -15.42 6.02
C VAL A 480 0.24 -16.28 6.92
N LEU A 481 0.64 -17.52 7.23
CA LEU A 481 -0.12 -18.35 8.16
C LEU A 481 -0.23 -17.72 9.56
N LEU A 482 0.87 -17.12 10.04
CA LEU A 482 0.86 -16.39 11.30
C LEU A 482 -0.09 -15.17 11.24
N ALA A 483 -0.18 -14.47 10.09
CA ALA A 483 -1.09 -13.34 9.92
C ALA A 483 -2.56 -13.78 9.96
N ILE A 484 -2.92 -14.87 9.28
CA ILE A 484 -4.27 -15.45 9.32
C ILE A 484 -4.62 -15.89 10.75
N THR A 485 -3.70 -16.60 11.41
CA THR A 485 -3.90 -17.02 12.80
C THR A 485 -4.05 -15.82 13.74
N TYR A 486 -3.23 -14.78 13.54
CA TYR A 486 -3.28 -13.56 14.34
C TYR A 486 -4.61 -12.81 14.15
N ALA A 487 -5.09 -12.71 12.91
CA ALA A 487 -6.38 -12.10 12.62
C ALA A 487 -7.51 -12.80 13.38
N ILE A 488 -7.52 -14.12 13.40
CA ILE A 488 -8.56 -14.92 14.09
C ILE A 488 -8.41 -14.85 15.61
N CYS A 489 -7.18 -15.06 16.13
CA CYS A 489 -6.97 -15.24 17.58
C CYS A 489 -6.80 -13.91 18.34
N VAL A 490 -6.42 -12.83 17.68
CA VAL A 490 -6.15 -11.53 18.32
C VAL A 490 -7.12 -10.46 17.83
N MET A 491 -7.27 -10.31 16.50
CA MET A 491 -8.08 -9.21 15.99
C MET A 491 -9.58 -9.44 16.14
N VAL A 492 -10.08 -10.66 15.95
CA VAL A 492 -11.51 -10.95 16.18
C VAL A 492 -11.90 -10.68 17.64
N PRO A 493 -11.19 -11.17 18.67
CA PRO A 493 -11.45 -10.78 20.06
C PRO A 493 -11.31 -9.28 20.32
N TRP A 494 -10.33 -8.62 19.67
CA TRP A 494 -10.14 -7.18 19.83
C TRP A 494 -11.35 -6.38 19.33
N TYR A 495 -11.84 -6.68 18.12
CA TYR A 495 -13.03 -6.03 17.60
C TYR A 495 -14.27 -6.32 18.46
N ALA A 496 -14.42 -7.54 18.96
CA ALA A 496 -15.49 -7.88 19.89
C ALA A 496 -15.40 -7.06 21.21
N PHE A 497 -14.17 -6.84 21.72
CA PHE A 497 -13.93 -5.97 22.89
C PHE A 497 -14.28 -4.51 22.61
N LEU A 498 -14.12 -4.03 21.39
CA LEU A 498 -14.54 -2.69 20.96
C LEU A 498 -16.06 -2.56 20.73
N GLY A 499 -16.84 -3.63 20.95
CA GLY A 499 -18.29 -3.63 20.70
C GLY A 499 -18.68 -3.97 19.27
N LEU A 500 -17.75 -4.48 18.45
CA LEU A 500 -17.94 -4.87 17.06
C LEU A 500 -17.68 -6.38 16.87
N PRO A 501 -18.48 -7.26 17.47
CA PRO A 501 -18.27 -8.70 17.32
C PRO A 501 -18.56 -9.13 15.88
N LEU A 502 -17.68 -9.99 15.34
CA LEU A 502 -17.79 -10.48 13.97
C LEU A 502 -19.11 -11.20 13.68
N TRP A 503 -19.67 -11.87 14.68
CA TRP A 503 -20.90 -12.69 14.57
C TRP A 503 -22.20 -11.91 14.79
N ASP A 504 -22.14 -10.59 14.99
CA ASP A 504 -23.31 -9.73 15.09
C ASP A 504 -23.30 -8.69 13.95
N PRO A 505 -24.05 -8.96 12.85
CA PRO A 505 -24.10 -8.04 11.71
C PRO A 505 -24.80 -6.72 12.04
N THR A 506 -25.54 -6.66 13.16
CA THR A 506 -26.35 -5.51 13.54
C THR A 506 -25.72 -4.68 14.66
N ALA A 507 -24.52 -5.06 15.13
CA ALA A 507 -23.82 -4.31 16.15
C ALA A 507 -23.66 -2.84 15.73
N PRO A 508 -24.13 -1.87 16.55
CA PRO A 508 -24.05 -0.45 16.20
C PRO A 508 -22.60 0.00 16.20
N TRP A 509 -22.30 0.99 15.34
CA TRP A 509 -20.96 1.59 15.32
C TRP A 509 -20.69 2.30 16.65
N PRO A 510 -19.66 1.91 17.42
CA PRO A 510 -19.49 2.35 18.80
C PRO A 510 -18.79 3.72 18.96
N PHE A 511 -18.35 4.33 17.87
CA PHE A 511 -17.55 5.57 17.86
C PHE A 511 -18.36 6.79 17.45
#